data_b2e8d22bfb951801093854ffa8d334ee
#
_entry.id   b2e8d22bfb951801093854ffa8d334ee
#
_cell.length_a   1.000
_cell.length_b   1.000
_cell.length_c   1.000
_cell.angle_alpha   90.00
_cell.angle_beta   90.00
_cell.angle_gamma   90.00
#
_symmetry.space_group_name_H-M   'P 1'
#
loop_
_entity.id
_entity.type
_entity.pdbx_description
1 polymer ?
#
loop_
_entity_poly.entity_id
_entity_poly.type
_entity_poly.pdbx_seq_one_letter_code
_entity_poly.pdbx_strand_id
1 'polypeptide(L)'
;MTSASARSGLDLPHGVQGVADPNFACAVRGFAGLFPHPRFGGGALAVYLDGQPVVDVWTGWSDRRGSRHWSADTAPMVFSATKGVASTVIHRLADRGLIDYDAPVAEYWPEFGANGKAAITVRDVMRHRAGLSHLRGVRKRELLDHRHMEERIAAAPVGRHFGKSAYHALTYGWLLSGLARGATGKGMRELMRIEVAEPLDTDGVHLGRPPAGAPTRVARIIGPQLNIPNPVFNAIAPAVAGLELSAAFGSMYFPGVKAVIQRDIP
;
A
#
# COMPACT_ATOMS: atom_id res chain seq x y z
N MET A 1 3.67 43.70 -10.41
CA MET A 1 4.92 42.92 -10.35
C MET A 1 5.35 42.86 -8.90
N THR A 2 4.84 41.88 -8.16
CA THR A 2 5.23 41.64 -6.77
C THR A 2 6.35 40.62 -6.79
N SER A 3 7.53 41.07 -6.40
CA SER A 3 8.75 40.25 -6.20
C SER A 3 8.44 39.08 -5.28
N ALA A 4 8.54 37.87 -5.80
CA ALA A 4 8.55 36.67 -4.99
C ALA A 4 9.84 36.70 -4.16
N SER A 5 9.73 37.14 -2.91
CA SER A 5 10.79 36.98 -1.91
C SER A 5 11.14 35.48 -1.83
N ALA A 6 12.38 35.15 -2.15
CA ALA A 6 12.93 33.80 -1.93
C ALA A 6 12.77 33.49 -0.43
N ARG A 7 11.79 32.69 -0.07
CA ARG A 7 11.64 32.20 1.31
C ARG A 7 12.92 31.42 1.64
N SER A 8 13.68 31.90 2.61
CA SER A 8 14.81 31.15 3.15
C SER A 8 14.30 29.81 3.64
N GLY A 9 14.82 28.71 3.10
CA GLY A 9 14.45 27.36 3.52
C GLY A 9 14.74 27.12 5.01
N LEU A 10 14.07 26.15 5.60
CA LEU A 10 14.33 25.71 6.97
C LEU A 10 15.74 25.14 7.09
N ASP A 11 16.49 25.53 8.14
CA ASP A 11 17.68 24.79 8.57
C ASP A 11 17.26 23.41 9.04
N LEU A 12 17.63 22.41 8.26
CA LEU A 12 17.20 21.04 8.52
C LEU A 12 18.00 20.40 9.67
N PRO A 13 17.38 19.54 10.49
CA PRO A 13 18.08 18.75 11.49
C PRO A 13 19.24 17.94 10.89
N HIS A 14 20.28 17.70 11.68
CA HIS A 14 21.44 16.93 11.24
C HIS A 14 21.03 15.59 10.62
N GLY A 15 21.56 15.28 9.45
CA GLY A 15 21.29 14.05 8.71
C GLY A 15 19.98 14.05 7.90
N VAL A 16 19.17 15.09 8.01
CA VAL A 16 18.00 15.30 7.13
C VAL A 16 18.43 16.06 5.89
N GLN A 17 17.98 15.60 4.73
CA GLN A 17 18.24 16.22 3.43
C GLN A 17 16.91 16.63 2.79
N GLY A 18 16.94 17.54 1.83
CA GLY A 18 15.77 18.02 1.10
C GLY A 18 15.48 19.49 1.40
N VAL A 19 14.21 19.87 1.32
CA VAL A 19 13.73 21.24 1.53
C VAL A 19 12.46 21.26 2.38
N ALA A 20 12.29 22.28 3.19
CA ALA A 20 11.05 22.48 3.95
C ALA A 20 10.78 23.98 4.19
N ASP A 21 9.52 24.34 4.21
CA ASP A 21 9.07 25.65 4.67
C ASP A 21 9.25 25.76 6.20
N PRO A 22 9.78 26.86 6.73
CA PRO A 22 10.02 27.07 8.16
C PRO A 22 8.80 26.85 9.05
N ASN A 23 7.59 27.09 8.54
CA ASN A 23 6.35 26.83 9.28
C ASN A 23 6.14 25.35 9.62
N PHE A 24 6.81 24.45 8.91
CA PHE A 24 6.73 22.98 9.11
C PHE A 24 7.90 22.44 9.93
N ALA A 25 8.70 23.30 10.57
CA ALA A 25 9.86 22.90 11.37
C ALA A 25 9.52 21.84 12.44
N CYS A 26 8.33 21.91 13.05
CA CYS A 26 7.88 20.93 14.04
C CYS A 26 7.69 19.55 13.41
N ALA A 27 7.06 19.47 12.24
CA ALA A 27 6.85 18.21 11.50
C ALA A 27 8.20 17.59 11.08
N VAL A 28 9.12 18.41 10.59
CA VAL A 28 10.46 17.95 10.18
C VAL A 28 11.27 17.44 11.37
N ARG A 29 11.23 18.13 12.53
CA ARG A 29 11.88 17.62 13.75
C ARG A 29 11.26 16.32 14.24
N GLY A 30 9.91 16.23 14.23
CA GLY A 30 9.20 14.99 14.58
C GLY A 30 9.60 13.83 13.67
N PHE A 31 9.68 14.07 12.37
CA PHE A 31 10.15 13.08 11.39
C PHE A 31 11.59 12.65 11.68
N ALA A 32 12.51 13.60 11.89
CA ALA A 32 13.91 13.28 12.21
C ALA A 32 14.03 12.43 13.48
N GLY A 33 13.18 12.71 14.49
CA GLY A 33 13.14 11.95 15.75
C GLY A 33 12.72 10.48 15.61
N LEU A 34 12.10 10.09 14.49
CA LEU A 34 11.78 8.68 14.22
C LEU A 34 13.02 7.85 13.87
N PHE A 35 14.15 8.49 13.57
CA PHE A 35 15.40 7.84 13.17
C PHE A 35 16.56 8.20 14.11
N PRO A 36 16.42 7.90 15.43
CA PRO A 36 17.41 8.32 16.43
C PRO A 36 18.75 7.60 16.28
N HIS A 37 18.82 6.53 15.53
CA HIS A 37 20.02 5.72 15.39
C HIS A 37 20.66 5.93 14.02
N PRO A 38 21.94 6.40 13.96
CA PRO A 38 22.60 6.79 12.71
C PRO A 38 22.86 5.62 11.74
N ARG A 39 22.53 4.37 12.11
CA ARG A 39 22.78 3.18 11.29
C ARG A 39 21.54 2.34 10.99
N PHE A 40 20.35 2.75 11.46
CA PHE A 40 19.15 1.93 11.33
C PHE A 40 17.97 2.72 10.79
N GLY A 41 17.46 2.21 9.66
CA GLY A 41 16.27 2.74 9.06
C GLY A 41 16.49 4.06 8.33
N GLY A 42 15.51 4.45 7.61
CA GLY A 42 15.42 5.69 6.86
C GLY A 42 14.00 5.87 6.37
N GLY A 43 13.73 7.05 5.86
CA GLY A 43 12.42 7.40 5.35
C GLY A 43 12.43 8.74 4.64
N ALA A 44 11.26 9.09 4.10
CA ALA A 44 10.98 10.36 3.50
C ALA A 44 9.66 10.93 4.03
N LEU A 45 9.53 12.24 4.05
CA LEU A 45 8.31 12.97 4.36
C LEU A 45 8.08 14.02 3.30
N ALA A 46 6.94 13.93 2.61
CA ALA A 46 6.46 14.95 1.70
C ALA A 46 5.14 15.54 2.23
N VAL A 47 5.01 16.84 2.20
CA VAL A 47 3.77 17.55 2.54
C VAL A 47 3.46 18.54 1.45
N TYR A 48 2.22 18.53 1.00
CA TYR A 48 1.68 19.50 0.05
C TYR A 48 0.60 20.32 0.74
N LEU A 49 0.62 21.62 0.52
CA LEU A 49 -0.41 22.56 0.96
C LEU A 49 -0.89 23.34 -0.27
N ASP A 50 -2.19 23.31 -0.54
CA ASP A 50 -2.80 23.96 -1.70
C ASP A 50 -2.10 23.64 -3.03
N GLY A 51 -1.75 22.34 -3.20
CA GLY A 51 -1.07 21.83 -4.39
C GLY A 51 0.42 22.19 -4.50
N GLN A 52 0.99 22.89 -3.50
CA GLN A 52 2.41 23.26 -3.49
C GLN A 52 3.20 22.40 -2.50
N PRO A 53 4.37 21.87 -2.87
CA PRO A 53 5.22 21.14 -1.95
C PRO A 53 5.78 22.13 -0.90
N VAL A 54 5.49 21.84 0.38
CA VAL A 54 5.98 22.64 1.51
C VAL A 54 6.99 21.89 2.36
N VAL A 55 7.02 20.56 2.28
CA VAL A 55 8.08 19.70 2.84
C VAL A 55 8.37 18.61 1.82
N ASP A 56 9.64 18.42 1.54
CA ASP A 56 10.18 17.27 0.81
C ASP A 56 11.55 16.95 1.38
N VAL A 57 11.57 16.03 2.34
CA VAL A 57 12.76 15.69 3.12
C VAL A 57 12.92 14.18 3.27
N TRP A 58 14.16 13.74 3.41
CA TRP A 58 14.50 12.35 3.65
C TRP A 58 15.70 12.24 4.58
N THR A 59 15.88 11.07 5.20
CA THR A 59 16.98 10.80 6.12
C THR A 59 17.29 9.31 6.23
N GLY A 60 18.46 8.99 6.75
CA GLY A 60 18.86 7.64 7.14
C GLY A 60 19.33 6.76 5.99
N TRP A 61 19.05 5.47 6.10
CA TRP A 61 19.63 4.44 5.25
C TRP A 61 18.56 3.58 4.59
N SER A 62 18.79 3.23 3.33
CA SER A 62 17.89 2.38 2.54
C SER A 62 18.23 0.88 2.62
N ASP A 63 19.28 0.51 3.35
CA ASP A 63 19.68 -0.87 3.56
C ASP A 63 20.03 -1.18 5.02
N ARG A 64 20.09 -2.48 5.35
CA ARG A 64 20.35 -2.94 6.72
C ARG A 64 21.82 -2.70 7.17
N ARG A 65 22.74 -2.58 6.22
CA ARG A 65 24.17 -2.46 6.53
C ARG A 65 24.58 -1.02 6.80
N GLY A 66 23.70 -0.05 6.51
CA GLY A 66 24.05 1.37 6.55
C GLY A 66 25.12 1.71 5.50
N SER A 67 25.03 1.09 4.32
CA SER A 67 25.95 1.33 3.21
C SER A 67 25.36 2.20 2.11
N ARG A 68 24.02 2.33 2.06
CA ARG A 68 23.31 3.17 1.09
C ARG A 68 22.41 4.16 1.81
N HIS A 69 22.72 5.43 1.67
CA HIS A 69 21.84 6.48 2.17
C HIS A 69 20.48 6.45 1.50
N TRP A 70 19.46 6.88 2.22
CA TRP A 70 18.19 7.22 1.65
C TRP A 70 18.35 8.46 0.76
N SER A 71 17.66 8.48 -0.37
CA SER A 71 17.67 9.57 -1.36
C SER A 71 16.26 9.86 -1.85
N ALA A 72 16.06 10.92 -2.58
CA ALA A 72 14.75 11.31 -3.12
C ALA A 72 14.11 10.22 -3.99
N ASP A 73 14.92 9.43 -4.68
CA ASP A 73 14.50 8.32 -5.56
C ASP A 73 14.38 6.96 -4.83
N THR A 74 14.47 6.95 -3.49
CA THR A 74 14.34 5.72 -2.70
C THR A 74 12.87 5.39 -2.45
N ALA A 75 12.42 4.24 -2.95
CA ALA A 75 11.06 3.74 -2.76
C ALA A 75 11.01 2.58 -1.76
N PRO A 76 10.30 2.73 -0.65
CA PRO A 76 10.00 1.63 0.27
C PRO A 76 8.79 0.84 -0.20
N MET A 77 8.67 -0.41 0.25
CA MET A 77 7.41 -1.12 0.18
C MET A 77 6.44 -0.51 1.21
N VAL A 78 5.32 0.01 0.74
CA VAL A 78 4.36 0.74 1.58
C VAL A 78 3.22 -0.14 2.12
N PHE A 79 3.28 -1.46 1.92
CA PHE A 79 2.30 -2.42 2.43
C PHE A 79 0.84 -2.00 2.15
N SER A 80 0.02 -1.93 3.19
CA SER A 80 -1.40 -1.63 3.06
C SER A 80 -1.73 -0.20 2.62
N ALA A 81 -0.78 0.73 2.63
CA ALA A 81 -0.97 2.02 1.98
C ALA A 81 -1.20 1.88 0.46
N THR A 82 -0.71 0.78 -0.15
CA THR A 82 -1.02 0.39 -1.53
C THR A 82 -2.54 0.30 -1.79
N LYS A 83 -3.35 -0.04 -0.78
CA LYS A 83 -4.82 -0.06 -0.93
C LYS A 83 -5.40 1.30 -1.28
N GLY A 84 -4.82 2.38 -0.71
CA GLY A 84 -5.20 3.74 -1.06
C GLY A 84 -4.95 4.03 -2.54
N VAL A 85 -3.78 3.66 -3.05
CA VAL A 85 -3.44 3.83 -4.47
C VAL A 85 -4.35 2.97 -5.37
N ALA A 86 -4.60 1.71 -5.00
CA ALA A 86 -5.54 0.86 -5.74
C ALA A 86 -6.97 1.43 -5.72
N SER A 87 -7.42 2.00 -4.58
CA SER A 87 -8.71 2.69 -4.48
C SER A 87 -8.75 3.91 -5.38
N THR A 88 -7.65 4.66 -5.48
CA THR A 88 -7.56 5.82 -6.41
C THR A 88 -7.79 5.39 -7.85
N VAL A 89 -7.27 4.23 -8.27
CA VAL A 89 -7.59 3.67 -9.61
C VAL A 89 -9.10 3.50 -9.77
N ILE A 90 -9.78 2.86 -8.81
CA ILE A 90 -11.24 2.67 -8.87
C ILE A 90 -11.98 4.01 -8.90
N HIS A 91 -11.55 4.99 -8.08
CA HIS A 91 -12.13 6.33 -8.08
C HIS A 91 -11.98 7.02 -9.45
N ARG A 92 -10.81 6.91 -10.08
CA ARG A 92 -10.56 7.44 -11.43
C ARG A 92 -11.44 6.77 -12.49
N LEU A 93 -11.62 5.44 -12.41
CA LEU A 93 -12.51 4.72 -13.32
C LEU A 93 -13.96 5.13 -13.11
N ALA A 94 -14.38 5.36 -11.86
CA ALA A 94 -15.72 5.86 -11.56
C ALA A 94 -15.92 7.30 -12.04
N ASP A 95 -14.96 8.18 -11.86
CA ASP A 95 -14.99 9.56 -12.34
C ASP A 95 -15.13 9.65 -13.88
N ARG A 96 -14.61 8.64 -14.57
CA ARG A 96 -14.74 8.49 -16.03
C ARG A 96 -16.01 7.75 -16.46
N GLY A 97 -16.90 7.41 -15.53
CA GLY A 97 -18.16 6.70 -15.80
C GLY A 97 -18.00 5.22 -16.19
N LEU A 98 -16.79 4.62 -15.99
CA LEU A 98 -16.54 3.21 -16.30
C LEU A 98 -16.97 2.27 -15.17
N ILE A 99 -17.14 2.78 -13.96
CA ILE A 99 -17.58 2.06 -12.78
C ILE A 99 -18.59 2.93 -12.02
N ASP A 100 -19.70 2.33 -11.61
CA ASP A 100 -20.65 2.91 -10.65
C ASP A 100 -20.45 2.25 -9.28
N TYR A 101 -20.36 3.06 -8.22
CA TYR A 101 -20.19 2.53 -6.86
C TYR A 101 -21.37 1.71 -6.37
N ASP A 102 -22.57 2.01 -6.83
CA ASP A 102 -23.80 1.37 -6.39
C ASP A 102 -24.20 0.19 -7.27
N ALA A 103 -23.52 0.00 -8.41
CA ALA A 103 -23.68 -1.17 -9.26
C ALA A 103 -23.10 -2.43 -8.59
N PRO A 104 -23.72 -3.59 -8.79
CA PRO A 104 -23.13 -4.88 -8.44
C PRO A 104 -21.78 -5.11 -9.12
N VAL A 105 -20.80 -5.62 -8.40
CA VAL A 105 -19.50 -6.02 -8.97
C VAL A 105 -19.67 -7.01 -10.11
N ALA A 106 -20.72 -7.86 -10.04
CA ALA A 106 -21.04 -8.87 -11.05
C ALA A 106 -21.39 -8.28 -12.44
N GLU A 107 -21.76 -7.01 -12.54
CA GLU A 107 -21.97 -6.34 -13.82
C GLU A 107 -20.67 -6.16 -14.61
N TYR A 108 -19.58 -5.94 -13.90
CA TYR A 108 -18.23 -5.79 -14.48
C TYR A 108 -17.46 -7.11 -14.52
N TRP A 109 -17.69 -7.95 -13.51
CA TRP A 109 -17.01 -9.21 -13.31
C TRP A 109 -18.05 -10.33 -13.03
N PRO A 110 -18.66 -10.92 -14.11
CA PRO A 110 -19.78 -11.85 -13.97
C PRO A 110 -19.49 -13.05 -13.08
N GLU A 111 -18.28 -13.63 -13.13
CA GLU A 111 -17.90 -14.79 -12.36
C GLU A 111 -17.92 -14.49 -10.83
N PHE A 112 -17.73 -13.24 -10.45
CA PHE A 112 -17.81 -12.82 -9.05
C PHE A 112 -19.20 -13.01 -8.47
N GLY A 113 -20.26 -12.91 -9.28
CA GLY A 113 -21.66 -13.03 -8.84
C GLY A 113 -22.04 -14.39 -8.27
N ALA A 114 -21.19 -15.42 -8.45
CA ALA A 114 -21.43 -16.77 -7.93
C ALA A 114 -21.47 -16.82 -6.39
N ASN A 115 -22.07 -17.89 -5.86
CA ASN A 115 -22.04 -18.27 -4.44
C ASN A 115 -22.52 -17.15 -3.48
N GLY A 116 -23.65 -16.50 -3.86
CA GLY A 116 -24.33 -15.52 -3.01
C GLY A 116 -23.76 -14.10 -3.10
N LYS A 117 -22.92 -13.79 -4.09
CA LYS A 117 -22.27 -12.48 -4.25
C LYS A 117 -22.90 -11.55 -5.29
N ALA A 118 -23.96 -11.98 -5.98
CA ALA A 118 -24.55 -11.24 -7.09
C ALA A 118 -24.96 -9.79 -6.76
N ALA A 119 -25.37 -9.54 -5.51
CA ALA A 119 -25.81 -8.21 -5.06
C ALA A 119 -24.73 -7.39 -4.36
N ILE A 120 -23.47 -7.88 -4.27
CA ILE A 120 -22.39 -7.12 -3.65
C ILE A 120 -22.00 -5.97 -4.57
N THR A 121 -22.14 -4.74 -4.06
CA THR A 121 -21.81 -3.53 -4.82
C THR A 121 -20.33 -3.21 -4.78
N VAL A 122 -19.89 -2.39 -5.73
CA VAL A 122 -18.53 -1.80 -5.70
C VAL A 122 -18.29 -1.07 -4.39
N ARG A 123 -19.27 -0.32 -3.92
CA ARG A 123 -19.24 0.40 -2.63
C ARG A 123 -19.03 -0.55 -1.44
N ASP A 124 -19.65 -1.72 -1.43
CA ASP A 124 -19.45 -2.72 -0.37
C ASP A 124 -18.02 -3.24 -0.35
N VAL A 125 -17.42 -3.48 -1.51
CA VAL A 125 -16.00 -3.86 -1.63
C VAL A 125 -15.11 -2.75 -1.10
N MET A 126 -15.31 -1.51 -1.58
CA MET A 126 -14.51 -0.35 -1.20
C MET A 126 -14.57 -0.06 0.32
N ARG A 127 -15.68 -0.39 0.97
CA ARG A 127 -15.93 -0.21 2.41
C ARG A 127 -15.59 -1.44 3.25
N HIS A 128 -14.92 -2.44 2.69
CA HIS A 128 -14.60 -3.70 3.37
C HIS A 128 -15.82 -4.47 3.89
N ARG A 129 -16.93 -4.44 3.17
CA ARG A 129 -18.21 -5.07 3.57
C ARG A 129 -18.60 -6.28 2.72
N ALA A 130 -17.76 -6.67 1.76
CA ALA A 130 -18.02 -7.78 0.84
C ALA A 130 -18.05 -9.17 1.50
N GLY A 131 -17.68 -9.28 2.79
CA GLY A 131 -17.67 -10.57 3.50
C GLY A 131 -16.56 -11.53 3.06
N LEU A 132 -15.55 -11.04 2.37
CA LEU A 132 -14.45 -11.83 1.78
C LEU A 132 -13.10 -11.53 2.43
N SER A 133 -13.10 -11.12 3.72
CA SER A 133 -11.88 -10.83 4.46
C SER A 133 -10.94 -12.04 4.61
N HIS A 134 -11.48 -13.27 4.48
CA HIS A 134 -10.73 -14.51 4.61
C HIS A 134 -11.01 -15.45 3.44
N LEU A 135 -9.94 -16.03 2.90
CA LEU A 135 -10.00 -17.14 1.94
C LEU A 135 -9.42 -18.40 2.57
N ARG A 136 -10.18 -19.49 2.56
CA ARG A 136 -9.72 -20.77 3.08
C ARG A 136 -8.87 -21.52 2.05
N GLY A 137 -7.88 -22.27 2.54
CA GLY A 137 -7.09 -23.19 1.73
C GLY A 137 -6.15 -22.51 0.72
N VAL A 138 -5.81 -21.21 0.92
CA VAL A 138 -4.85 -20.52 0.08
C VAL A 138 -3.42 -20.92 0.44
N ARG A 139 -2.64 -21.32 -0.55
CA ARG A 139 -1.22 -21.67 -0.39
C ARG A 139 -0.36 -20.46 -0.69
N LYS A 140 0.80 -20.34 -0.02
CA LYS A 140 1.72 -19.20 -0.19
C LYS A 140 2.10 -18.91 -1.65
N ARG A 141 2.30 -19.96 -2.47
CA ARG A 141 2.65 -19.82 -3.89
C ARG A 141 1.54 -19.18 -4.72
N GLU A 142 0.26 -19.38 -4.32
CA GLU A 142 -0.90 -18.87 -5.04
C GLU A 142 -1.00 -17.32 -4.89
N LEU A 143 -0.50 -16.77 -3.77
CA LEU A 143 -0.53 -15.33 -3.50
C LEU A 143 0.24 -14.49 -4.54
N LEU A 144 1.14 -15.11 -5.29
CA LEU A 144 1.94 -14.45 -6.32
C LEU A 144 1.25 -14.45 -7.70
N ASP A 145 0.20 -15.25 -7.86
CA ASP A 145 -0.58 -15.33 -9.09
C ASP A 145 -1.86 -14.52 -8.94
N HIS A 146 -1.87 -13.29 -9.45
CA HIS A 146 -3.00 -12.39 -9.34
C HIS A 146 -4.26 -12.94 -10.01
N ARG A 147 -4.13 -13.54 -11.20
CA ARG A 147 -5.27 -14.10 -11.93
C ARG A 147 -5.88 -15.26 -11.17
N HIS A 148 -5.06 -16.18 -10.71
CA HIS A 148 -5.52 -17.27 -9.88
C HIS A 148 -6.23 -16.80 -8.60
N MET A 149 -5.71 -15.75 -7.94
CA MET A 149 -6.34 -15.20 -6.74
C MET A 149 -7.66 -14.48 -7.04
N GLU A 150 -7.78 -13.80 -8.18
CA GLU A 150 -9.04 -13.24 -8.67
C GLU A 150 -10.09 -14.36 -8.86
N GLU A 151 -9.72 -15.44 -9.55
CA GLU A 151 -10.59 -16.63 -9.76
C GLU A 151 -10.99 -17.29 -8.44
N ARG A 152 -10.05 -17.43 -7.50
CA ARG A 152 -10.31 -17.96 -6.15
C ARG A 152 -11.32 -17.10 -5.39
N ILE A 153 -11.25 -15.78 -5.50
CA ILE A 153 -12.19 -14.84 -4.87
C ILE A 153 -13.56 -14.92 -5.56
N ALA A 154 -13.60 -15.00 -6.88
CA ALA A 154 -14.83 -15.17 -7.63
C ALA A 154 -15.55 -16.47 -7.26
N ALA A 155 -14.80 -17.56 -7.05
CA ALA A 155 -15.34 -18.84 -6.63
C ALA A 155 -15.69 -18.94 -5.13
N ALA A 156 -15.18 -18.04 -4.28
CA ALA A 156 -15.38 -18.12 -2.84
C ALA A 156 -16.84 -17.81 -2.47
N PRO A 157 -17.43 -18.50 -1.48
CA PRO A 157 -18.73 -18.13 -0.92
C PRO A 157 -18.61 -16.88 -0.06
N VAL A 158 -19.73 -16.18 0.11
CA VAL A 158 -19.85 -15.07 1.06
C VAL A 158 -19.55 -15.58 2.48
N GLY A 159 -18.70 -14.88 3.21
CA GLY A 159 -18.37 -15.19 4.60
C GLY A 159 -19.35 -14.57 5.61
N ARG A 160 -19.22 -14.98 6.87
CA ARG A 160 -20.06 -14.56 8.01
C ARG A 160 -20.11 -13.04 8.26
N HIS A 161 -19.13 -12.29 7.74
CA HIS A 161 -19.03 -10.84 7.91
C HIS A 161 -19.65 -10.04 6.74
N PHE A 162 -20.43 -10.70 5.88
CA PHE A 162 -21.13 -10.00 4.82
C PHE A 162 -22.01 -8.87 5.37
N GLY A 163 -21.94 -7.70 4.74
CA GLY A 163 -22.65 -6.51 5.17
C GLY A 163 -22.09 -5.80 6.41
N LYS A 164 -21.11 -6.40 7.11
CA LYS A 164 -20.39 -5.79 8.23
C LYS A 164 -19.01 -5.35 7.78
N SER A 165 -18.51 -4.25 8.35
CA SER A 165 -17.15 -3.78 8.08
C SER A 165 -16.15 -4.76 8.71
N ALA A 166 -15.36 -5.41 7.88
CA ALA A 166 -14.29 -6.33 8.27
C ALA A 166 -13.09 -6.15 7.35
N TYR A 167 -11.96 -5.74 7.89
CA TYR A 167 -10.79 -5.38 7.09
C TYR A 167 -10.31 -6.54 6.20
N HIS A 168 -10.35 -6.34 4.89
CA HIS A 168 -9.89 -7.28 3.88
C HIS A 168 -8.37 -7.12 3.70
N ALA A 169 -7.59 -7.67 4.61
CA ALA A 169 -6.15 -7.41 4.71
C ALA A 169 -5.38 -7.73 3.42
N LEU A 170 -5.65 -8.87 2.80
CA LEU A 170 -5.01 -9.33 1.56
C LEU A 170 -5.97 -9.31 0.37
N THR A 171 -7.21 -9.76 0.60
CA THR A 171 -8.20 -9.96 -0.47
C THR A 171 -8.65 -8.67 -1.15
N TYR A 172 -8.53 -7.53 -0.47
CA TYR A 172 -8.92 -6.22 -1.02
C TYR A 172 -8.23 -5.92 -2.35
N GLY A 173 -6.93 -6.15 -2.45
CA GLY A 173 -6.17 -5.91 -3.67
C GLY A 173 -6.68 -6.72 -4.86
N TRP A 174 -6.96 -8.01 -4.65
CA TRP A 174 -7.48 -8.88 -5.71
C TRP A 174 -8.94 -8.62 -6.05
N LEU A 175 -9.76 -8.18 -5.06
CA LEU A 175 -11.14 -7.72 -5.31
C LEU A 175 -11.14 -6.51 -6.24
N LEU A 176 -10.33 -5.48 -5.95
CA LEU A 176 -10.22 -4.31 -6.81
C LEU A 176 -9.58 -4.64 -8.16
N SER A 177 -8.62 -5.57 -8.19
CA SER A 177 -7.97 -6.01 -9.43
C SER A 177 -8.95 -6.73 -10.36
N GLY A 178 -9.76 -7.65 -9.83
CA GLY A 178 -10.78 -8.35 -10.61
C GLY A 178 -11.87 -7.42 -11.13
N LEU A 179 -12.37 -6.52 -10.27
CA LEU A 179 -13.32 -5.46 -10.66
C LEU A 179 -12.76 -4.58 -11.78
N ALA A 180 -11.58 -4.03 -11.59
CA ALA A 180 -10.96 -3.12 -12.55
C ALA A 180 -10.67 -3.82 -13.89
N ARG A 181 -10.23 -5.08 -13.84
CA ARG A 181 -10.05 -5.91 -15.02
C ARG A 181 -11.36 -6.17 -15.75
N GLY A 182 -12.41 -6.50 -15.02
CA GLY A 182 -13.74 -6.71 -15.60
C GLY A 182 -14.25 -5.46 -16.31
N ALA A 183 -14.07 -4.28 -15.71
CA ALA A 183 -14.52 -3.00 -16.28
C ALA A 183 -13.67 -2.51 -17.46
N THR A 184 -12.37 -2.86 -17.53
CA THR A 184 -11.42 -2.23 -18.48
C THR A 184 -10.66 -3.21 -19.37
N GLY A 185 -10.67 -4.50 -19.06
CA GLY A 185 -9.79 -5.50 -19.65
C GLY A 185 -8.34 -5.46 -19.17
N LYS A 186 -7.95 -4.44 -18.37
CA LYS A 186 -6.56 -4.16 -17.96
C LYS A 186 -6.27 -4.66 -16.54
N GLY A 187 -5.03 -5.09 -16.31
CA GLY A 187 -4.58 -5.47 -14.97
C GLY A 187 -4.27 -4.26 -14.08
N MET A 188 -4.35 -4.45 -12.76
CA MET A 188 -4.14 -3.36 -11.78
C MET A 188 -2.77 -2.67 -11.91
N ARG A 189 -1.70 -3.41 -12.25
CA ARG A 189 -0.37 -2.83 -12.50
C ARG A 189 -0.39 -1.82 -13.64
N GLU A 190 -1.01 -2.19 -14.76
CA GLU A 190 -1.14 -1.31 -15.91
C GLU A 190 -2.03 -0.10 -15.57
N LEU A 191 -3.13 -0.34 -14.87
CA LEU A 191 -4.03 0.74 -14.45
C LEU A 191 -3.38 1.71 -13.46
N MET A 192 -2.58 1.24 -12.50
CA MET A 192 -1.82 2.15 -11.62
C MET A 192 -0.85 3.04 -12.41
N ARG A 193 -0.23 2.50 -13.46
CA ARG A 193 0.61 3.31 -14.34
C ARG A 193 -0.21 4.36 -15.08
N ILE A 194 -1.27 3.97 -15.76
CA ILE A 194 -2.09 4.85 -16.63
C ILE A 194 -2.89 5.87 -15.80
N GLU A 195 -3.49 5.44 -14.69
CA GLU A 195 -4.45 6.26 -13.94
C GLU A 195 -3.78 7.04 -12.80
N VAL A 196 -2.56 6.68 -12.39
CA VAL A 196 -1.90 7.33 -11.26
C VAL A 196 -0.52 7.86 -11.64
N ALA A 197 0.39 7.00 -12.10
CA ALA A 197 1.78 7.39 -12.29
C ALA A 197 1.95 8.38 -13.46
N GLU A 198 1.39 8.07 -14.62
CA GLU A 198 1.48 8.93 -15.82
C GLU A 198 0.84 10.32 -15.61
N PRO A 199 -0.39 10.44 -15.06
CA PRO A 199 -0.98 11.76 -14.80
C PRO A 199 -0.21 12.63 -13.80
N LEU A 200 0.59 12.00 -12.91
CA LEU A 200 1.44 12.69 -11.95
C LEU A 200 2.87 12.90 -12.46
N ASP A 201 3.15 12.48 -13.71
CA ASP A 201 4.49 12.52 -14.31
C ASP A 201 5.56 11.91 -13.38
N THR A 202 5.25 10.73 -12.80
CA THR A 202 6.15 10.05 -11.87
C THR A 202 6.44 8.62 -12.28
N ASP A 203 7.68 8.20 -12.09
CA ASP A 203 8.14 6.82 -12.21
C ASP A 203 8.42 6.14 -10.85
N GLY A 204 7.98 6.79 -9.76
CA GLY A 204 8.17 6.31 -8.38
C GLY A 204 7.05 5.40 -7.84
N VAL A 205 5.95 5.20 -8.58
CA VAL A 205 4.79 4.42 -8.14
C VAL A 205 4.69 3.10 -8.90
N HIS A 206 4.93 2.00 -8.21
CA HIS A 206 4.91 0.66 -8.81
C HIS A 206 4.04 -0.32 -8.00
N LEU A 207 3.24 -1.13 -8.69
CA LEU A 207 2.64 -2.33 -8.11
C LEU A 207 3.59 -3.51 -8.35
N GLY A 208 4.17 -4.03 -7.27
CA GLY A 208 5.26 -4.99 -7.34
C GLY A 208 6.63 -4.31 -7.47
N ARG A 209 7.61 -5.05 -7.96
CA ARG A 209 8.97 -4.54 -8.14
C ARG A 209 9.05 -3.56 -9.31
N PRO A 210 9.79 -2.45 -9.17
CA PRO A 210 10.13 -1.60 -10.30
C PRO A 210 10.78 -2.41 -11.45
N PRO A 211 10.50 -2.05 -12.71
CA PRO A 211 11.11 -2.72 -13.84
C PRO A 211 12.64 -2.54 -13.84
N ALA A 212 13.35 -3.46 -14.51
CA ALA A 212 14.80 -3.34 -14.66
C ALA A 212 15.13 -2.03 -15.39
N GLY A 213 16.08 -1.26 -14.84
CA GLY A 213 16.45 0.06 -15.37
C GLY A 213 15.61 1.23 -14.89
N ALA A 214 14.57 1.01 -14.08
CA ALA A 214 13.87 2.12 -13.43
C ALA A 214 14.85 2.92 -12.54
N PRO A 215 14.74 4.26 -12.50
CA PRO A 215 15.59 5.09 -11.65
C PRO A 215 15.30 4.87 -10.16
N THR A 216 14.14 4.33 -9.84
CA THR A 216 13.69 4.04 -8.47
C THR A 216 14.62 3.07 -7.75
N ARG A 217 15.16 3.49 -6.62
CA ARG A 217 15.99 2.65 -5.73
C ARG A 217 15.14 2.00 -4.67
N VAL A 218 15.09 0.66 -4.65
CA VAL A 218 14.28 -0.07 -3.68
C VAL A 218 14.97 -0.13 -2.32
N ALA A 219 14.29 0.37 -1.29
CA ALA A 219 14.72 0.22 0.09
C ALA A 219 14.51 -1.22 0.59
N ARG A 220 15.43 -1.73 1.40
CA ARG A 220 15.25 -3.00 2.09
C ARG A 220 14.38 -2.82 3.32
N ILE A 221 13.33 -3.63 3.41
CA ILE A 221 12.51 -3.69 4.61
C ILE A 221 13.30 -4.37 5.72
N ILE A 222 13.42 -3.66 6.82
CA ILE A 222 13.90 -4.21 8.09
C ILE A 222 12.63 -4.51 8.89
N GLY A 223 12.49 -5.77 9.35
CA GLY A 223 11.34 -6.13 10.20
C GLY A 223 11.33 -5.27 11.47
N PRO A 224 10.15 -5.06 12.07
CA PRO A 224 10.05 -4.27 13.28
C PRO A 224 11.01 -4.85 14.32
N GLN A 225 11.89 -4.01 14.81
CA GLN A 225 12.65 -4.31 16.02
C GLN A 225 11.72 -4.02 17.21
N LEU A 226 10.72 -4.88 17.37
CA LEU A 226 10.03 -4.93 18.64
C LEU A 226 11.04 -5.49 19.63
N ASN A 227 11.71 -4.59 20.33
CA ASN A 227 12.52 -4.89 21.52
C ASN A 227 11.60 -5.34 22.68
N ILE A 228 10.68 -6.25 22.41
CA ILE A 228 9.90 -6.93 23.42
C ILE A 228 10.56 -8.30 23.56
N PRO A 229 11.41 -8.50 24.59
CA PRO A 229 12.19 -9.73 24.76
C PRO A 229 11.31 -10.89 25.24
N ASN A 230 9.99 -10.86 25.00
CA ASN A 230 9.09 -11.88 25.51
C ASN A 230 8.50 -12.70 24.36
N PRO A 231 8.98 -13.95 24.14
CA PRO A 231 8.42 -14.85 23.15
C PRO A 231 6.94 -15.18 23.40
N VAL A 232 6.48 -15.06 24.64
CA VAL A 232 5.08 -15.27 25.03
C VAL A 232 4.19 -14.14 24.50
N PHE A 233 4.66 -12.88 24.50
CA PHE A 233 3.92 -11.77 23.93
C PHE A 233 3.75 -11.92 22.40
N ASN A 234 4.79 -12.38 21.71
CA ASN A 234 4.74 -12.61 20.26
C ASN A 234 3.81 -13.78 19.88
N ALA A 235 3.60 -14.72 20.79
CA ALA A 235 2.65 -15.83 20.63
C ALA A 235 1.20 -15.41 20.96
N ILE A 236 1.00 -14.48 21.90
CA ILE A 236 -0.31 -14.06 22.41
C ILE A 236 -0.83 -12.80 21.68
N ALA A 237 0.03 -11.92 21.19
CA ALA A 237 -0.36 -10.71 20.47
C ALA A 237 -1.38 -10.96 19.34
N PRO A 238 -1.28 -12.05 18.55
CA PRO A 238 -2.31 -12.41 17.59
C PRO A 238 -3.68 -12.69 18.20
N ALA A 239 -3.74 -13.29 19.38
CA ALA A 239 -5.00 -13.62 20.05
C ALA A 239 -5.67 -12.38 20.69
N VAL A 240 -4.86 -11.41 21.14
CA VAL A 240 -5.34 -10.17 21.78
C VAL A 240 -5.78 -9.13 20.73
N ALA A 241 -5.14 -9.11 19.56
CA ALA A 241 -5.47 -8.18 18.48
C ALA A 241 -6.72 -8.57 17.67
N GLY A 242 -7.36 -9.69 18.00
CA GLY A 242 -8.47 -10.26 17.24
C GLY A 242 -8.00 -11.07 16.02
N LEU A 243 -8.76 -12.12 15.68
CA LEU A 243 -8.42 -13.08 14.63
C LEU A 243 -8.20 -12.42 13.24
N GLU A 244 -8.76 -11.26 12.99
CA GLU A 244 -8.67 -10.54 11.71
C GLU A 244 -7.37 -9.73 11.59
N LEU A 245 -7.00 -9.04 12.66
CA LEU A 245 -5.71 -8.35 12.73
C LEU A 245 -4.58 -9.39 12.82
N SER A 246 -4.80 -10.52 13.50
CA SER A 246 -3.83 -11.60 13.62
C SER A 246 -3.55 -12.28 12.29
N ALA A 247 -4.52 -12.39 11.38
CA ALA A 247 -4.26 -12.93 10.04
C ALA A 247 -3.36 -11.96 9.24
N ALA A 248 -3.55 -10.66 9.37
CA ALA A 248 -2.69 -9.66 8.75
C ALA A 248 -1.32 -9.58 9.43
N PHE A 249 -1.27 -9.54 10.75
CA PHE A 249 -0.01 -9.52 11.52
C PHE A 249 0.69 -10.88 11.54
N GLY A 250 -0.04 -11.97 11.65
CA GLY A 250 0.51 -13.32 11.55
C GLY A 250 1.17 -13.58 10.21
N SER A 251 0.58 -13.08 9.13
CA SER A 251 1.20 -13.15 7.80
C SER A 251 2.47 -12.30 7.69
N MET A 252 2.58 -11.21 8.44
CA MET A 252 3.77 -10.35 8.48
C MET A 252 4.92 -10.93 9.33
N TYR A 253 4.62 -11.77 10.31
CA TYR A 253 5.61 -12.32 11.25
C TYR A 253 6.08 -13.74 10.92
N PHE A 254 5.40 -14.48 10.05
CA PHE A 254 5.86 -15.79 9.64
C PHE A 254 7.09 -15.69 8.73
N PRO A 255 8.17 -16.46 8.99
CA PRO A 255 9.39 -16.42 8.21
C PRO A 255 9.18 -16.60 6.70
N GLY A 256 8.13 -17.34 6.31
CA GLY A 256 7.80 -17.57 4.92
C GLY A 256 7.06 -16.42 4.21
N VAL A 257 6.41 -15.51 4.94
CA VAL A 257 5.73 -14.34 4.35
C VAL A 257 6.74 -13.24 4.04
N LYS A 258 7.80 -13.13 4.86
CA LYS A 258 8.91 -12.23 4.56
C LYS A 258 9.56 -12.54 3.20
N ALA A 259 9.63 -13.83 2.84
CA ALA A 259 10.11 -14.26 1.53
C ALA A 259 9.14 -13.93 0.38
N VAL A 260 7.82 -13.95 0.64
CA VAL A 260 6.79 -13.60 -0.36
C VAL A 260 6.71 -12.08 -0.56
N ILE A 261 6.77 -11.30 0.52
CA ILE A 261 6.71 -9.83 0.46
C ILE A 261 7.97 -9.24 -0.16
N GLN A 262 9.14 -9.89 0.00
CA GLN A 262 10.41 -9.44 -0.58
C GLN A 262 10.74 -10.06 -1.94
N ARG A 263 9.96 -11.04 -2.39
CA ARG A 263 10.10 -11.59 -3.73
C ARG A 263 9.41 -10.68 -4.74
N ASP A 264 9.99 -10.68 -5.91
CA ASP A 264 9.45 -10.04 -7.09
C ASP A 264 8.05 -10.63 -7.34
N ILE A 265 7.03 -9.88 -6.99
CA ILE A 265 5.67 -10.18 -7.42
C ILE A 265 5.62 -9.73 -8.87
N PRO A 266 5.47 -10.67 -9.83
CA PRO A 266 5.47 -10.35 -11.25
C PRO A 266 4.30 -9.45 -11.63
#